data_ce3147f706bff05d8fce52d781524746
#
_entry.id   ce3147f706bff05d8fce52d781524746
#
_cell.length_a   1.000
_cell.length_b   1.000
_cell.length_c   1.000
_cell.angle_alpha   90.00
_cell.angle_beta   90.00
_cell.angle_gamma   90.00
#
_symmetry.space_group_name_H-M   'P 1'
#
loop_
_entity.id
_entity.type
_entity.pdbx_description
1 polymer ?
#
loop_
_entity_poly.entity_id
_entity_poly.type
_entity_poly.pdbx_seq_one_letter_code
_entity_poly.pdbx_strand_id
1 'polypeptide(L)'
;MSVKCHNCEKLAIYAVGPEDQQVPLCLDCHLKLTQILAIQNDKLEREMNFIIAQAESVVGLHGVLPRFPERQVRVIQGGTMTLNNISVSNSAIGVLNTGNLEVVDSAISALKSDPATKEISDALKQLTNSIAAAQDLASEEKNEAIEILSVVASEATAPKDKRKASVVNRLLAQFPTLIQTSASLLEIWQTVGPSIISFFK
;
A
#
# COMPACT_ATOMS: atom_id res chain seq x y z
N MET A 1 -1.45 25.42 -30.09
CA MET A 1 -2.23 25.42 -28.82
C MET A 1 -1.92 24.11 -28.10
N SER A 2 -1.46 24.17 -26.84
CA SER A 2 -1.20 22.95 -26.04
C SER A 2 -2.52 22.44 -25.48
N VAL A 3 -2.85 21.17 -25.76
CA VAL A 3 -4.06 20.53 -25.24
C VAL A 3 -3.80 20.13 -23.78
N LYS A 4 -4.73 20.47 -22.90
CA LYS A 4 -4.66 20.12 -21.48
C LYS A 4 -5.31 18.76 -21.21
N CYS A 5 -4.78 18.03 -20.24
CA CYS A 5 -5.35 16.78 -19.75
C CYS A 5 -6.73 17.04 -19.14
N HIS A 6 -7.70 16.22 -19.51
CA HIS A 6 -9.08 16.34 -19.04
C HIS A 6 -9.20 16.19 -17.49
N ASN A 7 -8.28 15.44 -16.87
CA ASN A 7 -8.39 15.07 -15.45
C ASN A 7 -7.52 15.92 -14.49
N CYS A 8 -6.38 16.50 -14.93
CA CYS A 8 -5.43 17.15 -14.03
C CYS A 8 -4.76 18.42 -14.59
N GLU A 9 -5.24 18.95 -15.71
CA GLU A 9 -4.76 20.18 -16.37
C GLU A 9 -3.29 20.20 -16.84
N LYS A 10 -2.49 19.15 -16.60
CA LYS A 10 -1.14 18.98 -17.15
C LYS A 10 -1.21 18.88 -18.69
N LEU A 11 -0.08 19.03 -19.35
CA LEU A 11 0.01 18.86 -20.80
C LEU A 11 -0.46 17.44 -21.20
N ALA A 12 -1.43 17.35 -22.11
CA ALA A 12 -1.89 16.07 -22.65
C ALA A 12 -0.93 15.58 -23.74
N ILE A 13 -0.62 14.27 -23.69
CA ILE A 13 0.27 13.59 -24.64
C ILE A 13 -0.45 12.41 -25.32
N TYR A 14 -1.54 11.95 -24.74
CA TYR A 14 -2.34 10.82 -25.24
C TYR A 14 -3.76 11.28 -25.53
N ALA A 15 -4.39 10.66 -26.51
CA ALA A 15 -5.81 10.76 -26.79
C ALA A 15 -6.40 9.35 -26.68
N VAL A 16 -7.41 9.16 -25.82
CA VAL A 16 -8.01 7.87 -25.49
C VAL A 16 -9.50 7.92 -25.78
N GLY A 17 -10.01 6.91 -26.46
CA GLY A 17 -11.41 6.81 -26.85
C GLY A 17 -11.58 6.66 -28.37
N PRO A 18 -12.83 6.49 -28.84
CA PRO A 18 -13.14 6.45 -30.27
C PRO A 18 -12.82 7.78 -30.94
N GLU A 19 -12.60 7.77 -32.25
CA GLU A 19 -12.12 8.94 -33.03
C GLU A 19 -12.99 10.19 -32.86
N ASP A 20 -14.29 10.02 -32.64
CA ASP A 20 -15.27 11.08 -32.43
C ASP A 20 -15.37 11.61 -30.99
N GLN A 21 -14.80 10.90 -30.01
CA GLN A 21 -14.90 11.23 -28.59
C GLN A 21 -13.57 11.02 -27.86
N GLN A 22 -12.49 11.50 -28.42
CA GLN A 22 -11.17 11.35 -27.81
C GLN A 22 -11.00 12.24 -26.58
N VAL A 23 -10.59 11.63 -25.47
CA VAL A 23 -10.27 12.31 -24.21
C VAL A 23 -8.76 12.53 -24.11
N PRO A 24 -8.29 13.78 -24.04
CA PRO A 24 -6.87 14.08 -23.90
C PRO A 24 -6.38 13.77 -22.48
N LEU A 25 -5.31 12.97 -22.35
CA LEU A 25 -4.72 12.57 -21.07
C LEU A 25 -3.22 12.87 -21.04
N CYS A 26 -2.71 13.28 -19.88
CA CYS A 26 -1.28 13.30 -19.62
C CYS A 26 -0.76 11.87 -19.33
N LEU A 27 0.55 11.70 -19.29
CA LEU A 27 1.20 10.40 -19.03
C LEU A 27 0.68 9.73 -17.76
N ASP A 28 0.65 10.47 -16.64
CA ASP A 28 0.24 9.93 -15.33
C ASP A 28 -1.22 9.44 -15.34
N CYS A 29 -2.13 10.23 -15.94
CA CYS A 29 -3.54 9.87 -16.03
C CYS A 29 -3.77 8.71 -16.98
N HIS A 30 -3.01 8.64 -18.09
CA HIS A 30 -3.05 7.51 -19.01
C HIS A 30 -2.55 6.21 -18.36
N LEU A 31 -1.44 6.25 -17.61
CA LEU A 31 -0.93 5.08 -16.89
C LEU A 31 -1.92 4.58 -15.82
N LYS A 32 -2.54 5.49 -15.07
CA LYS A 32 -3.58 5.10 -14.09
C LYS A 32 -4.78 4.44 -14.78
N LEU A 33 -5.23 4.99 -15.90
CA LEU A 33 -6.34 4.41 -16.68
C LEU A 33 -5.99 3.00 -17.17
N THR A 34 -4.80 2.82 -17.76
CA THR A 34 -4.35 1.50 -18.25
C THR A 34 -4.21 0.47 -17.10
N GLN A 35 -3.77 0.89 -15.92
CA GLN A 35 -3.73 0.02 -14.74
C GLN A 35 -5.13 -0.41 -14.29
N ILE A 36 -6.08 0.53 -14.22
CA ILE A 36 -7.48 0.21 -13.85
C ILE A 36 -8.10 -0.77 -14.86
N LEU A 37 -7.91 -0.51 -16.16
CA LEU A 37 -8.41 -1.40 -17.21
C LEU A 37 -7.78 -2.80 -17.15
N ALA A 38 -6.48 -2.89 -16.85
CA ALA A 38 -5.81 -4.19 -16.68
C ALA A 38 -6.39 -4.99 -15.50
N ILE A 39 -6.66 -4.34 -14.37
CA ILE A 39 -7.29 -4.98 -13.20
C ILE A 39 -8.72 -5.44 -13.51
N GLN A 40 -9.49 -4.62 -14.22
CA GLN A 40 -10.85 -4.97 -14.63
C GLN A 40 -10.87 -6.16 -15.59
N ASN A 41 -9.96 -6.18 -16.58
CA ASN A 41 -9.84 -7.30 -17.52
C ASN A 41 -9.44 -8.59 -16.79
N ASP A 42 -8.48 -8.56 -15.87
CA ASP A 42 -8.10 -9.73 -15.08
C ASP A 42 -9.28 -10.29 -14.27
N LYS A 43 -10.12 -9.40 -13.73
CA LYS A 43 -11.34 -9.80 -13.01
C LYS A 43 -12.33 -10.49 -13.94
N LEU A 44 -12.61 -9.91 -15.10
CA LEU A 44 -13.51 -10.48 -16.10
C LEU A 44 -13.01 -11.83 -16.61
N GLU A 45 -11.72 -11.97 -16.90
CA GLU A 45 -11.12 -13.24 -17.36
C GLU A 45 -11.29 -14.34 -16.30
N ARG A 46 -11.13 -14.05 -15.01
CA ARG A 46 -11.37 -15.00 -13.91
C ARG A 46 -12.84 -15.40 -13.79
N GLU A 47 -13.75 -14.42 -13.89
CA GLU A 47 -15.20 -14.67 -13.86
C GLU A 47 -15.63 -15.54 -15.05
N MET A 48 -15.09 -15.27 -16.24
CA MET A 48 -15.34 -16.08 -17.42
C MET A 48 -14.82 -17.52 -17.26
N ASN A 49 -13.60 -17.70 -16.75
CA ASN A 49 -13.05 -19.01 -16.47
C ASN A 49 -13.88 -19.80 -15.45
N PHE A 50 -14.43 -19.11 -14.45
CA PHE A 50 -15.34 -19.73 -13.47
C PHE A 50 -16.65 -20.18 -14.11
N ILE A 51 -17.26 -19.36 -14.97
CA ILE A 51 -18.49 -19.70 -15.71
C ILE A 51 -18.24 -20.90 -16.64
N ILE A 52 -17.10 -20.90 -17.35
CA ILE A 52 -16.71 -22.02 -18.21
C ILE A 52 -16.58 -23.31 -17.39
N ALA A 53 -15.93 -23.26 -16.22
CA ALA A 53 -15.79 -24.42 -15.35
C ALA A 53 -17.15 -24.95 -14.84
N GLN A 54 -18.08 -24.06 -14.51
CA GLN A 54 -19.44 -24.47 -14.14
C GLN A 54 -20.19 -25.10 -15.30
N ALA A 55 -20.12 -24.53 -16.50
CA ALA A 55 -20.76 -25.06 -17.69
C ALA A 55 -20.22 -26.45 -18.02
N GLU A 56 -18.90 -26.66 -17.99
CA GLU A 56 -18.26 -27.96 -18.18
C GLU A 56 -18.72 -28.98 -17.13
N SER A 57 -18.87 -28.56 -15.87
CA SER A 57 -19.34 -29.43 -14.80
C SER A 57 -20.77 -29.94 -15.03
N VAL A 58 -21.65 -29.06 -15.53
CA VAL A 58 -23.05 -29.39 -15.81
C VAL A 58 -23.19 -30.40 -16.94
N VAL A 59 -22.35 -30.32 -17.99
CA VAL A 59 -22.42 -31.22 -19.16
C VAL A 59 -21.48 -32.42 -19.03
N GLY A 60 -20.75 -32.57 -17.91
CA GLY A 60 -19.82 -33.66 -17.68
C GLY A 60 -18.55 -33.64 -18.54
N LEU A 61 -18.24 -32.50 -19.14
CA LEU A 61 -17.05 -32.29 -19.97
C LEU A 61 -16.07 -31.43 -19.15
N HIS A 62 -14.93 -31.97 -18.79
CA HIS A 62 -13.93 -31.20 -18.02
C HIS A 62 -12.71 -30.85 -18.88
N GLY A 63 -12.34 -29.58 -18.92
CA GLY A 63 -11.14 -29.08 -19.59
C GLY A 63 -11.22 -29.07 -21.13
N VAL A 64 -12.40 -29.09 -21.70
CA VAL A 64 -12.60 -29.11 -23.16
C VAL A 64 -12.71 -27.72 -23.75
N LEU A 65 -13.28 -26.75 -22.98
CA LEU A 65 -13.44 -25.40 -23.45
C LEU A 65 -12.16 -24.58 -23.23
N PRO A 66 -11.80 -23.71 -24.19
CA PRO A 66 -10.65 -22.85 -24.05
C PRO A 66 -10.85 -21.90 -22.86
N ARG A 67 -9.82 -21.73 -22.04
CA ARG A 67 -9.81 -20.81 -20.91
C ARG A 67 -8.91 -19.61 -21.20
N PHE A 68 -9.28 -18.49 -20.64
CA PHE A 68 -8.40 -17.33 -20.64
C PHE A 68 -7.12 -17.65 -19.86
N PRO A 69 -5.94 -17.27 -20.36
CA PRO A 69 -4.69 -17.54 -19.68
C PRO A 69 -4.71 -16.85 -18.30
N GLU A 70 -4.59 -17.65 -17.23
CA GLU A 70 -4.36 -17.09 -15.91
C GLU A 70 -3.02 -16.38 -15.94
N ARG A 71 -3.05 -15.05 -15.83
CA ARG A 71 -1.82 -14.31 -15.58
C ARG A 71 -1.30 -14.78 -14.23
N GLN A 72 -0.29 -15.62 -14.27
CA GLN A 72 0.46 -15.94 -13.06
C GLN A 72 1.00 -14.61 -12.55
N VAL A 73 0.42 -14.12 -11.46
CA VAL A 73 1.08 -13.11 -10.65
C VAL A 73 2.39 -13.78 -10.22
N ARG A 74 3.46 -13.51 -10.96
CA ARG A 74 4.80 -13.87 -10.50
C ARG A 74 5.01 -13.03 -9.25
N VAL A 75 4.70 -13.61 -8.12
CA VAL A 75 5.24 -13.14 -6.85
C VAL A 75 6.74 -13.30 -7.05
N ILE A 76 7.43 -12.19 -7.29
CA ILE A 76 8.89 -12.17 -7.30
C ILE A 76 9.28 -12.38 -5.85
N GLN A 77 9.39 -13.67 -5.48
CA GLN A 77 9.96 -14.05 -4.19
C GLN A 77 11.39 -13.53 -4.18
N GLY A 78 11.68 -12.61 -3.30
CA GLY A 78 13.03 -12.14 -3.04
C GLY A 78 13.42 -10.81 -3.71
N GLY A 79 12.50 -10.05 -4.29
CA GLY A 79 12.75 -8.66 -4.66
C GLY A 79 12.90 -7.80 -3.41
N THR A 80 13.98 -7.01 -3.33
CA THR A 80 14.06 -5.95 -2.33
C THR A 80 13.29 -4.74 -2.85
N MET A 81 12.21 -4.36 -2.18
CA MET A 81 11.55 -3.09 -2.41
C MET A 81 12.25 -2.05 -1.53
N THR A 82 12.80 -1.03 -2.14
CA THR A 82 13.41 0.09 -1.40
C THR A 82 12.62 1.35 -1.72
N LEU A 83 11.93 1.88 -0.73
CA LEU A 83 11.46 3.25 -0.67
C LEU A 83 12.60 4.12 -0.16
N ASN A 84 12.44 5.44 -0.13
CA ASN A 84 13.51 6.36 0.28
C ASN A 84 14.07 6.06 1.68
N ASN A 85 13.21 5.62 2.61
CA ASN A 85 13.56 5.39 4.01
C ASN A 85 13.26 3.97 4.50
N ILE A 86 12.43 3.21 3.79
CA ILE A 86 11.96 1.88 4.19
C ILE A 86 12.52 0.83 3.26
N SER A 87 13.15 -0.21 3.81
CA SER A 87 13.63 -1.36 3.05
C SER A 87 12.81 -2.59 3.41
N VAL A 88 12.19 -3.21 2.41
CA VAL A 88 11.45 -4.46 2.54
C VAL A 88 12.24 -5.55 1.82
N SER A 89 12.87 -6.44 2.57
CA SER A 89 13.61 -7.57 2.04
C SER A 89 13.07 -8.89 2.58
N ASN A 90 13.06 -9.93 1.74
CA ASN A 90 12.61 -11.29 2.09
C ASN A 90 11.16 -11.42 2.57
N SER A 91 10.35 -10.40 2.47
CA SER A 91 8.91 -10.50 2.69
C SER A 91 8.20 -10.76 1.37
N ALA A 92 7.07 -11.45 1.42
CA ALA A 92 6.17 -11.55 0.28
C ALA A 92 5.56 -10.16 0.02
N ILE A 93 6.23 -9.34 -0.80
CA ILE A 93 5.82 -7.95 -1.11
C ILE A 93 4.37 -7.89 -1.60
N GLY A 94 3.87 -8.96 -2.23
CA GLY A 94 2.46 -9.06 -2.65
C GLY A 94 1.44 -9.19 -1.51
N VAL A 95 1.90 -9.27 -0.26
CA VAL A 95 1.04 -9.40 0.93
C VAL A 95 0.94 -8.10 1.72
N LEU A 96 1.91 -7.18 1.56
CA LEU A 96 1.91 -5.90 2.25
C LEU A 96 1.16 -4.82 1.44
N ASN A 97 0.40 -3.99 2.15
CA ASN A 97 -0.26 -2.82 1.55
C ASN A 97 0.78 -1.75 1.23
N THR A 98 1.25 -1.74 -0.02
CA THR A 98 2.28 -0.81 -0.50
C THR A 98 1.84 0.66 -0.43
N GLY A 99 0.53 0.95 -0.58
CA GLY A 99 0.00 2.31 -0.47
C GLY A 99 0.19 2.87 0.95
N ASN A 100 -0.04 2.07 1.98
CA ASN A 100 0.18 2.49 3.36
C ASN A 100 1.68 2.67 3.66
N LEU A 101 2.56 1.82 3.10
CA LEU A 101 4.01 1.98 3.22
C LEU A 101 4.50 3.27 2.56
N GLU A 102 3.98 3.64 1.40
CA GLU A 102 4.31 4.90 0.73
C GLU A 102 3.90 6.12 1.55
N VAL A 103 2.75 6.07 2.21
CA VAL A 103 2.30 7.14 3.13
C VAL A 103 3.28 7.29 4.29
N VAL A 104 3.68 6.19 4.92
CA VAL A 104 4.65 6.20 6.03
C VAL A 104 6.00 6.73 5.55
N ASP A 105 6.52 6.28 4.41
CA ASP A 105 7.80 6.72 3.86
C ASP A 105 7.82 8.21 3.53
N SER A 106 6.73 8.70 2.93
CA SER A 106 6.56 10.14 2.64
C SER A 106 6.53 10.97 3.92
N ALA A 107 5.83 10.51 4.95
CA ALA A 107 5.78 11.18 6.24
C ALA A 107 7.16 11.19 6.93
N ILE A 108 7.89 10.06 6.93
CA ILE A 108 9.27 9.98 7.44
C ILE A 108 10.16 10.99 6.73
N SER A 109 10.06 11.11 5.41
CA SER A 109 10.83 12.09 4.63
C SER A 109 10.52 13.52 5.03
N ALA A 110 9.24 13.85 5.23
CA ALA A 110 8.79 15.17 5.65
C ALA A 110 9.27 15.52 7.06
N LEU A 111 9.10 14.59 8.02
CA LEU A 111 9.47 14.78 9.43
C LEU A 111 10.99 14.87 9.64
N LYS A 112 11.78 14.19 8.82
CA LYS A 112 13.25 14.18 8.91
C LYS A 112 13.86 15.54 8.67
N SER A 113 13.18 16.43 7.96
CA SER A 113 13.66 17.76 7.59
C SER A 113 13.70 18.73 8.77
N ASP A 114 12.95 18.46 9.85
CA ASP A 114 12.88 19.31 11.04
C ASP A 114 13.52 18.59 12.25
N PRO A 115 14.54 19.21 12.89
CA PRO A 115 15.18 18.65 14.08
C PRO A 115 14.20 18.32 15.23
N ALA A 116 13.10 19.08 15.36
CA ALA A 116 12.10 18.86 16.41
C ALA A 116 11.25 17.60 16.18
N THR A 117 11.19 17.09 14.94
CA THR A 117 10.42 15.90 14.57
C THR A 117 11.29 14.71 14.18
N LYS A 118 12.61 14.86 14.25
CA LYS A 118 13.55 13.80 13.86
C LYS A 118 13.35 12.53 14.68
N GLU A 119 13.16 12.65 15.99
CA GLU A 119 13.00 11.49 16.87
C GLU A 119 11.80 10.63 16.49
N ILE A 120 10.64 11.23 16.20
CA ILE A 120 9.48 10.49 15.75
C ILE A 120 9.68 9.91 14.34
N SER A 121 10.40 10.62 13.46
CA SER A 121 10.77 10.10 12.14
C SER A 121 11.59 8.82 12.26
N ASP A 122 12.61 8.82 13.11
CA ASP A 122 13.49 7.65 13.33
C ASP A 122 12.72 6.50 13.98
N ALA A 123 11.85 6.79 14.95
CA ALA A 123 10.98 5.79 15.61
C ALA A 123 10.02 5.11 14.62
N LEU A 124 9.33 5.90 13.78
CA LEU A 124 8.44 5.38 12.72
C LEU A 124 9.20 4.52 11.73
N LYS A 125 10.38 4.96 11.29
CA LYS A 125 11.22 4.22 10.37
C LYS A 125 11.64 2.87 10.94
N GLN A 126 12.15 2.86 12.18
CA GLN A 126 12.59 1.64 12.86
C GLN A 126 11.45 0.65 13.00
N LEU A 127 10.29 1.10 13.47
CA LEU A 127 9.12 0.24 13.69
C LEU A 127 8.58 -0.32 12.36
N THR A 128 8.45 0.50 11.33
CA THR A 128 7.97 0.07 10.01
C THR A 128 8.91 -0.97 9.39
N ASN A 129 10.22 -0.75 9.43
CA ASN A 129 11.19 -1.72 8.91
C ASN A 129 11.11 -3.06 9.65
N SER A 130 10.94 -3.01 10.98
CA SER A 130 10.86 -4.22 11.79
C SER A 130 9.57 -5.02 11.54
N ILE A 131 8.43 -4.35 11.35
CA ILE A 131 7.17 -5.01 10.98
C ILE A 131 7.30 -5.65 9.58
N ALA A 132 7.86 -4.94 8.63
CA ALA A 132 8.06 -5.46 7.28
C ALA A 132 8.97 -6.69 7.26
N ALA A 133 9.99 -6.73 8.11
CA ALA A 133 10.95 -7.82 8.22
C ALA A 133 10.49 -8.98 9.11
N ALA A 134 9.50 -8.79 10.01
CA ALA A 134 9.03 -9.81 10.92
C ALA A 134 8.52 -11.05 10.17
N GLN A 135 9.00 -12.23 10.53
CA GLN A 135 8.57 -13.50 9.94
C GLN A 135 7.53 -14.24 10.80
N ASP A 136 7.46 -13.88 12.06
CA ASP A 136 6.60 -14.44 13.09
C ASP A 136 5.24 -13.74 13.23
N LEU A 137 5.00 -12.69 12.43
CA LEU A 137 3.74 -11.96 12.35
C LEU A 137 2.94 -12.37 11.12
N ALA A 138 1.65 -12.66 11.28
CA ALA A 138 0.79 -12.99 10.14
C ALA A 138 0.64 -11.80 9.18
N SER A 139 0.32 -12.09 7.92
CA SER A 139 0.22 -11.06 6.87
C SER A 139 -0.87 -10.03 7.16
N GLU A 140 -1.98 -10.46 7.72
CA GLU A 140 -3.10 -9.61 8.12
C GLU A 140 -2.68 -8.67 9.24
N GLU A 141 -1.99 -9.20 10.27
CA GLU A 141 -1.46 -8.42 11.40
C GLU A 141 -0.42 -7.40 10.95
N LYS A 142 0.46 -7.77 10.00
CA LYS A 142 1.41 -6.82 9.39
C LYS A 142 0.69 -5.66 8.69
N ASN A 143 -0.32 -5.97 7.89
CA ASN A 143 -1.07 -4.97 7.15
C ASN A 143 -1.81 -4.02 8.09
N GLU A 144 -2.43 -4.55 9.14
CA GLU A 144 -3.11 -3.75 10.16
C GLU A 144 -2.12 -2.86 10.93
N ALA A 145 -0.95 -3.40 11.29
CA ALA A 145 0.11 -2.64 11.93
C ALA A 145 0.62 -1.49 11.05
N ILE A 146 0.85 -1.76 9.75
CA ILE A 146 1.27 -0.73 8.78
C ILE A 146 0.16 0.30 8.55
N GLU A 147 -1.10 -0.11 8.55
CA GLU A 147 -2.24 0.82 8.46
C GLU A 147 -2.29 1.76 9.66
N ILE A 148 -2.16 1.24 10.87
CA ILE A 148 -2.06 2.07 12.09
C ILE A 148 -0.89 3.06 11.95
N LEU A 149 0.29 2.59 11.55
CA LEU A 149 1.45 3.47 11.37
C LEU A 149 1.25 4.52 10.28
N SER A 150 0.50 4.23 9.22
CA SER A 150 0.18 5.21 8.17
C SER A 150 -0.68 6.35 8.70
N VAL A 151 -1.66 6.04 9.57
CA VAL A 151 -2.49 7.05 10.24
C VAL A 151 -1.63 7.88 11.20
N VAL A 152 -0.82 7.23 12.02
CA VAL A 152 0.10 7.91 12.98
C VAL A 152 1.06 8.84 12.24
N ALA A 153 1.66 8.37 11.15
CA ALA A 153 2.60 9.11 10.32
C ALA A 153 1.93 10.33 9.66
N SER A 154 0.72 10.14 9.12
CA SER A 154 -0.07 11.22 8.53
C SER A 154 -0.41 12.31 9.55
N GLU A 155 -0.85 11.93 10.75
CA GLU A 155 -1.16 12.89 11.82
C GLU A 155 0.11 13.57 12.38
N ALA A 156 1.27 12.89 12.37
CA ALA A 156 2.54 13.48 12.79
C ALA A 156 2.99 14.61 11.87
N THR A 157 2.69 14.55 10.57
CA THR A 157 3.00 15.61 9.60
C THR A 157 2.02 16.80 9.67
N ALA A 158 0.86 16.62 10.31
CA ALA A 158 -0.13 17.68 10.46
C ALA A 158 0.36 18.76 11.45
N PRO A 159 -0.06 20.02 11.28
CA PRO A 159 0.18 21.08 12.28
C PRO A 159 -0.34 20.67 13.66
N LYS A 160 0.38 21.04 14.71
CA LYS A 160 0.10 20.57 16.08
C LYS A 160 -1.37 20.81 16.53
N ASP A 161 -1.94 21.95 16.13
CA ASP A 161 -3.32 22.34 16.42
C ASP A 161 -4.38 21.55 15.66
N LYS A 162 -3.99 20.83 14.60
CA LYS A 162 -4.90 20.03 13.75
C LYS A 162 -4.77 18.55 13.97
N ARG A 163 -3.82 18.09 14.78
CA ARG A 163 -3.58 16.65 15.05
C ARG A 163 -4.74 16.05 15.82
N LYS A 164 -5.18 14.89 15.35
CA LYS A 164 -6.22 14.10 16.02
C LYS A 164 -5.60 13.17 17.08
N ALA A 165 -4.95 13.77 18.07
CA ALA A 165 -4.21 13.06 19.10
C ALA A 165 -5.03 11.97 19.82
N SER A 166 -6.33 12.20 20.05
CA SER A 166 -7.20 11.20 20.68
C SER A 166 -7.39 9.94 19.84
N VAL A 167 -7.45 10.08 18.51
CA VAL A 167 -7.55 8.95 17.57
C VAL A 167 -6.24 8.17 17.57
N VAL A 168 -5.12 8.89 17.41
CA VAL A 168 -3.78 8.29 17.42
C VAL A 168 -3.53 7.53 18.71
N ASN A 169 -3.79 8.14 19.87
CA ASN A 169 -3.58 7.49 21.18
C ASN A 169 -4.42 6.21 21.34
N ARG A 170 -5.64 6.17 20.78
CA ARG A 170 -6.47 4.96 20.79
C ARG A 170 -5.86 3.85 19.92
N LEU A 171 -5.38 4.17 18.74
CA LEU A 171 -4.71 3.22 17.85
C LEU A 171 -3.41 2.69 18.46
N LEU A 172 -2.60 3.57 19.02
CA LEU A 172 -1.35 3.21 19.68
C LEU A 172 -1.57 2.34 20.95
N ALA A 173 -2.71 2.49 21.64
CA ALA A 173 -3.05 1.63 22.77
C ALA A 173 -3.37 0.19 22.35
N GLN A 174 -3.87 -0.04 21.14
CA GLN A 174 -4.15 -1.38 20.59
C GLN A 174 -2.91 -2.03 19.97
N PHE A 175 -1.92 -1.24 19.58
CA PHE A 175 -0.75 -1.69 18.83
C PHE A 175 0.02 -2.85 19.51
N PRO A 176 0.31 -2.84 20.84
CA PRO A 176 0.99 -3.95 21.50
C PRO A 176 0.23 -5.29 21.41
N THR A 177 -1.11 -5.24 21.42
CA THR A 177 -1.94 -6.44 21.29
C THR A 177 -1.84 -7.04 19.89
N LEU A 178 -1.73 -6.18 18.88
CA LEU A 178 -1.60 -6.59 17.49
C LEU A 178 -0.27 -7.30 17.22
N ILE A 179 0.83 -6.84 17.83
CA ILE A 179 2.17 -7.38 17.62
C ILE A 179 2.59 -8.40 18.69
N GLN A 180 1.68 -8.82 19.57
CA GLN A 180 2.00 -9.67 20.74
C GLN A 180 2.61 -11.04 20.38
N THR A 181 2.38 -11.53 19.16
CA THR A 181 2.95 -12.79 18.66
C THR A 181 4.43 -12.67 18.32
N SER A 182 4.95 -11.44 18.17
CA SER A 182 6.35 -11.17 17.85
C SER A 182 7.09 -10.54 19.03
N ALA A 183 7.90 -11.33 19.74
CA ALA A 183 8.69 -10.85 20.86
C ALA A 183 9.66 -9.73 20.48
N SER A 184 10.27 -9.82 19.31
CA SER A 184 11.18 -8.80 18.78
C SER A 184 10.50 -7.47 18.52
N LEU A 185 9.27 -7.49 18.02
CA LEU A 185 8.49 -6.26 17.79
C LEU A 185 8.02 -5.64 19.10
N LEU A 186 7.67 -6.45 20.10
CA LEU A 186 7.34 -5.95 21.44
C LEU A 186 8.52 -5.24 22.10
N GLU A 187 9.74 -5.76 21.96
CA GLU A 187 10.95 -5.13 22.49
C GLU A 187 11.22 -3.79 21.80
N ILE A 188 11.10 -3.75 20.47
CA ILE A 188 11.22 -2.51 19.69
C ILE A 188 10.15 -1.51 20.12
N TRP A 189 8.90 -1.95 20.27
CA TRP A 189 7.81 -1.09 20.72
C TRP A 189 8.06 -0.50 22.12
N GLN A 190 8.58 -1.29 23.06
CA GLN A 190 8.96 -0.78 24.38
C GLN A 190 10.01 0.33 24.31
N THR A 191 10.88 0.29 23.31
CA THR A 191 11.92 1.28 23.10
C THR A 191 11.39 2.54 22.42
N VAL A 192 10.65 2.41 21.31
CA VAL A 192 10.25 3.56 20.46
C VAL A 192 8.83 4.06 20.73
N GLY A 193 7.95 3.21 21.27
CA GLY A 193 6.55 3.54 21.51
C GLY A 193 6.35 4.75 22.45
N PRO A 194 7.11 4.88 23.56
CA PRO A 194 7.01 6.04 24.43
C PRO A 194 7.30 7.36 23.73
N SER A 195 8.27 7.42 22.82
CA SER A 195 8.58 8.61 22.03
C SER A 195 7.44 8.97 21.07
N ILE A 196 6.85 7.96 20.41
CA ILE A 196 5.70 8.16 19.53
C ILE A 196 4.50 8.68 20.33
N ILE A 197 4.18 8.07 21.47
CA ILE A 197 3.04 8.48 22.32
C ILE A 197 3.25 9.89 22.88
N SER A 198 4.47 10.22 23.29
CA SER A 198 4.78 11.55 23.87
C SER A 198 4.63 12.68 22.84
N PHE A 199 4.87 12.40 21.57
CA PHE A 199 4.73 13.38 20.48
C PHE A 199 3.28 13.86 20.26
N PHE A 200 2.31 13.03 20.65
CA PHE A 200 0.87 13.33 20.53
C PHE A 200 0.21 13.78 21.84
N LYS A 201 0.97 14.06 22.87
CA LYS A 201 0.51 14.71 24.11
C LYS A 201 0.67 16.22 24.03
#